data_408f9ca6f65adef28fd402eda11e604e
#
_entry.id   408f9ca6f65adef28fd402eda11e604e
#
_cell.length_a   1.000
_cell.length_b   1.000
_cell.length_c   1.000
_cell.angle_alpha   90.00
_cell.angle_beta   90.00
_cell.angle_gamma   90.00
#
_symmetry.space_group_name_H-M   'P 1'
#
loop_
_entity.id
_entity.type
_entity.pdbx_description
1 polymer ?
#
loop_
_entity_poly.entity_id
_entity_poly.type
_entity_poly.pdbx_seq_one_letter_code
_entity_poly.pdbx_strand_id
1 'polypeptide(L)'
;MLDEIPIDLLRTWIGKQDHQTDIITHELVKRFNATLGGYTEINSEIPLGIHWCLAQPSAVHADLGEDGHPFKGGFMPPVPLPRRMWASSKIQFHETLKVGLNVEKVSTIADVVFKQSKASGPLVFVHV
;
A
#
# COMPACT_ATOMS: atom_id res chain seq x y z
N MET A 1 13.54 24.42 -14.32
CA MET A 1 13.16 24.67 -12.92
C MET A 1 12.46 23.43 -12.44
N LEU A 2 12.95 22.82 -11.38
CA LEU A 2 12.16 21.83 -10.66
C LEU A 2 11.01 22.62 -10.06
N ASP A 3 9.78 22.35 -10.51
CA ASP A 3 8.60 22.97 -9.94
C ASP A 3 8.64 22.74 -8.43
N GLU A 4 8.41 23.81 -7.69
CA GLU A 4 8.40 23.76 -6.22
C GLU A 4 7.35 22.73 -5.78
N ILE A 5 7.74 21.78 -4.93
CA ILE A 5 6.81 20.75 -4.46
C ILE A 5 5.67 21.43 -3.67
N PRO A 6 4.41 21.36 -4.10
CA PRO A 6 3.30 22.06 -3.47
C PRO A 6 2.88 21.34 -2.17
N ILE A 7 3.76 21.33 -1.17
CA ILE A 7 3.59 20.53 0.04
C ILE A 7 2.28 20.85 0.78
N ASP A 8 1.87 22.11 0.83
CA ASP A 8 0.63 22.49 1.51
C ASP A 8 -0.60 21.90 0.82
N LEU A 9 -0.61 21.86 -0.51
CA LEU A 9 -1.64 21.16 -1.28
C LEU A 9 -1.62 19.65 -1.00
N LEU A 10 -0.44 19.03 -1.02
CA LEU A 10 -0.32 17.60 -0.78
C LEU A 10 -0.79 17.21 0.63
N ARG A 11 -0.54 18.06 1.62
CA ARG A 11 -0.99 17.85 3.00
C ARG A 11 -2.51 17.89 3.17
N THR A 12 -3.26 18.44 2.23
CA THR A 12 -4.73 18.39 2.27
C THR A 12 -5.28 16.96 2.14
N TRP A 13 -4.46 16.00 1.70
CA TRP A 13 -4.80 14.57 1.65
C TRP A 13 -4.77 13.88 3.02
N ILE A 14 -4.12 14.48 4.03
CA ILE A 14 -4.06 13.90 5.39
C ILE A 14 -5.48 13.68 5.92
N GLY A 15 -5.72 12.47 6.44
CA GLY A 15 -7.03 12.03 6.90
C GLY A 15 -7.92 11.37 5.84
N LYS A 16 -7.55 11.43 4.57
CA LYS A 16 -8.29 10.73 3.50
C LYS A 16 -8.21 9.23 3.71
N GLN A 17 -9.34 8.55 3.54
CA GLN A 17 -9.45 7.11 3.71
C GLN A 17 -9.84 6.41 2.41
N ASP A 18 -9.37 5.18 2.28
CA ASP A 18 -9.80 4.19 1.29
C ASP A 18 -10.24 2.91 2.00
N HIS A 19 -11.37 2.35 1.58
CA HIS A 19 -11.95 1.14 2.14
C HIS A 19 -12.03 0.07 1.07
N GLN A 20 -11.47 -1.08 1.33
CA GLN A 20 -11.50 -2.24 0.46
C GLN A 20 -11.93 -3.47 1.24
N THR A 21 -12.67 -4.37 0.61
CA THR A 21 -13.08 -5.65 1.22
C THR A 21 -12.58 -6.81 0.40
N ASP A 22 -12.35 -7.94 1.05
CA ASP A 22 -11.92 -9.16 0.41
C ASP A 22 -12.34 -10.36 1.27
N ILE A 23 -12.12 -11.57 0.74
CA ILE A 23 -12.35 -12.81 1.45
C ILE A 23 -11.09 -13.67 1.40
N ILE A 24 -10.74 -14.29 2.52
CA ILE A 24 -9.59 -15.21 2.58
C ILE A 24 -10.03 -16.57 2.06
N THR A 25 -9.46 -17.00 0.93
CA THR A 25 -9.76 -18.27 0.30
C THR A 25 -8.66 -19.30 0.54
N HIS A 26 -9.02 -20.60 0.54
CA HIS A 26 -8.04 -21.68 0.55
C HIS A 26 -7.05 -21.58 -0.61
N GLU A 27 -7.50 -21.17 -1.77
CA GLU A 27 -6.67 -21.06 -2.96
C GLU A 27 -5.63 -19.94 -2.83
N LEU A 28 -5.98 -18.81 -2.21
CA LEU A 28 -5.02 -17.76 -1.90
C LEU A 28 -3.92 -18.26 -0.95
N VAL A 29 -4.30 -18.94 0.14
CA VAL A 29 -3.36 -19.49 1.11
C VAL A 29 -2.43 -20.52 0.46
N LYS A 30 -2.98 -21.41 -0.36
CA LYS A 30 -2.21 -22.41 -1.10
C LYS A 30 -1.16 -21.78 -2.02
N ARG A 31 -1.55 -20.76 -2.79
CA ARG A 31 -0.64 -20.05 -3.71
C ARG A 31 0.43 -19.27 -2.96
N PHE A 32 0.06 -18.62 -1.87
CA PHE A 32 1.00 -17.89 -1.03
C PHE A 32 2.07 -18.84 -0.45
N ASN A 33 1.66 -19.97 0.11
CA ASN A 33 2.57 -20.98 0.65
C ASN A 33 3.44 -21.60 -0.45
N ALA A 34 2.88 -21.87 -1.63
CA ALA A 34 3.65 -22.40 -2.75
C ALA A 34 4.72 -21.42 -3.25
N THR A 35 4.43 -20.12 -3.20
CA THR A 35 5.36 -19.07 -3.63
C THR A 35 6.52 -18.90 -2.65
N LEU A 36 6.23 -18.92 -1.34
CA LEU A 36 7.22 -18.68 -0.29
C LEU A 36 7.93 -19.95 0.20
N GLY A 37 7.43 -21.14 -0.16
CA GLY A 37 8.04 -22.42 0.21
C GLY A 37 8.21 -22.57 1.72
N GLY A 38 9.42 -22.88 2.17
CA GLY A 38 9.74 -23.10 3.59
C GLY A 38 9.84 -21.84 4.46
N TYR A 39 9.53 -20.66 3.91
CA TYR A 39 9.57 -19.40 4.67
C TYR A 39 8.27 -19.10 5.42
N THR A 40 7.23 -19.91 5.23
CA THR A 40 5.99 -19.81 5.99
C THR A 40 6.04 -20.73 7.20
N GLU A 41 5.42 -20.34 8.32
CA GLU A 41 5.34 -21.18 9.51
C GLU A 41 4.49 -22.42 9.23
N ILE A 42 5.06 -23.60 9.49
CA ILE A 42 4.46 -24.91 9.18
C ILE A 42 3.17 -25.16 9.97
N ASN A 43 3.01 -24.53 11.12
CA ASN A 43 1.88 -24.76 12.04
C ASN A 43 0.82 -23.66 11.98
N SER A 44 0.97 -22.68 11.11
CA SER A 44 0.02 -21.58 10.92
C SER A 44 -0.92 -21.91 9.77
N GLU A 45 -2.21 -22.01 10.04
CA GLU A 45 -3.24 -22.18 9.00
C GLU A 45 -3.19 -21.06 7.98
N ILE A 46 -2.92 -19.83 8.46
CA ILE A 46 -2.78 -18.63 7.66
C ILE A 46 -1.41 -18.02 7.93
N PRO A 47 -0.51 -17.95 6.93
CA PRO A 47 0.81 -17.36 7.11
C PRO A 47 0.72 -15.85 7.33
N LEU A 48 1.56 -15.33 8.23
CA LEU A 48 1.73 -13.90 8.40
C LEU A 48 2.23 -13.26 7.09
N GLY A 49 1.71 -12.07 6.80
CA GLY A 49 2.03 -11.37 5.55
C GLY A 49 1.01 -11.60 4.42
N ILE A 50 0.11 -12.57 4.54
CA ILE A 50 -0.92 -12.83 3.51
C ILE A 50 -1.84 -11.63 3.29
N HIS A 51 -1.99 -10.77 4.31
CA HIS A 51 -2.79 -9.55 4.22
C HIS A 51 -2.31 -8.62 3.08
N TRP A 52 -1.06 -8.68 2.69
CA TRP A 52 -0.56 -7.94 1.53
C TRP A 52 -1.11 -8.42 0.19
N CYS A 53 -1.66 -9.63 0.14
CA CYS A 53 -2.32 -10.16 -1.05
C CYS A 53 -3.84 -9.91 -1.05
N LEU A 54 -4.38 -9.33 0.02
CA LEU A 54 -5.81 -9.08 0.19
C LEU A 54 -6.17 -7.62 -0.12
N ALA A 55 -7.39 -7.42 -0.58
CA ALA A 55 -7.98 -6.09 -0.80
C ALA A 55 -7.06 -5.18 -1.64
N GLN A 56 -6.55 -5.71 -2.74
CA GLN A 56 -5.71 -4.98 -3.67
C GLN A 56 -6.53 -3.90 -4.39
N PRO A 57 -5.92 -2.73 -4.67
CA PRO A 57 -6.59 -1.74 -5.50
C PRO A 57 -6.87 -2.33 -6.88
N SER A 58 -8.07 -2.10 -7.40
CA SER A 58 -8.41 -2.42 -8.77
C SER A 58 -8.80 -1.16 -9.51
N ALA A 59 -8.13 -0.91 -10.62
CA ALA A 59 -8.40 0.20 -11.50
C ALA A 59 -8.53 -0.31 -12.93
N VAL A 60 -9.40 0.30 -13.72
CA VAL A 60 -9.46 0.01 -15.15
C VAL A 60 -8.17 0.47 -15.82
N HIS A 61 -7.81 -0.17 -16.93
CA HIS A 61 -6.55 0.11 -17.62
C HIS A 61 -6.34 1.59 -17.94
N ALA A 62 -7.41 2.30 -18.31
CA ALA A 62 -7.37 3.72 -18.62
C ALA A 62 -7.02 4.62 -17.42
N ASP A 63 -7.16 4.13 -16.20
CA ASP A 63 -6.88 4.86 -14.95
C ASP A 63 -5.51 4.50 -14.34
N LEU A 64 -4.69 3.74 -15.07
CA LEU A 64 -3.35 3.39 -14.65
C LEU A 64 -2.31 4.37 -15.17
N GLY A 65 -1.37 4.74 -14.31
CA GLY A 65 -0.18 5.49 -14.68
C GLY A 65 0.87 4.59 -15.38
N GLU A 66 1.93 5.21 -15.86
CA GLU A 66 3.05 4.50 -16.53
C GLU A 66 3.72 3.46 -15.62
N ASP A 67 3.64 3.65 -14.31
CA ASP A 67 4.17 2.73 -13.28
C ASP A 67 3.23 1.55 -12.96
N GLY A 68 2.09 1.44 -13.66
CA GLY A 68 1.09 0.40 -13.44
C GLY A 68 0.23 0.56 -12.18
N HIS A 69 0.38 1.66 -11.47
CA HIS A 69 -0.48 2.00 -10.34
C HIS A 69 -1.62 2.93 -10.77
N PRO A 70 -2.73 3.00 -10.01
CA PRO A 70 -3.75 4.01 -10.23
C PRO A 70 -3.13 5.42 -10.28
N PHE A 71 -3.68 6.31 -11.11
CA PHE A 71 -3.23 7.70 -11.17
C PHE A 71 -3.20 8.33 -9.78
N LYS A 72 -2.18 9.16 -9.54
CA LYS A 72 -2.10 10.00 -8.33
C LYS A 72 -3.21 11.05 -8.35
N GLY A 73 -3.62 11.50 -7.15
CA GLY A 73 -4.70 12.48 -7.00
C GLY A 73 -6.04 11.86 -6.61
N GLY A 74 -6.12 10.52 -6.64
CA GLY A 74 -7.21 9.75 -6.04
C GLY A 74 -7.02 9.61 -4.52
N PHE A 75 -6.78 8.39 -4.04
CA PHE A 75 -6.43 8.15 -2.63
C PHE A 75 -5.04 8.71 -2.29
N MET A 76 -4.04 8.43 -3.13
CA MET A 76 -2.70 8.99 -2.96
C MET A 76 -2.61 10.43 -3.45
N PRO A 77 -1.91 11.33 -2.72
CA PRO A 77 -1.75 12.72 -3.15
C PRO A 77 -1.03 12.83 -4.50
N PRO A 78 -1.29 13.88 -5.30
CA PRO A 78 -0.70 14.06 -6.61
C PRO A 78 0.75 14.59 -6.54
N VAL A 79 1.63 13.79 -5.94
CA VAL A 79 3.06 14.13 -5.80
C VAL A 79 3.69 14.26 -7.20
N PRO A 80 4.27 15.42 -7.57
CA PRO A 80 4.83 15.68 -8.89
C PRO A 80 6.26 15.11 -9.04
N LEU A 81 6.49 13.89 -8.58
CA LEU A 81 7.75 13.18 -8.72
C LEU A 81 7.53 11.89 -9.52
N PRO A 82 8.42 11.56 -10.45
CA PRO A 82 8.18 10.48 -11.41
C PRO A 82 8.27 9.08 -10.79
N ARG A 83 9.05 8.93 -9.73
CA ARG A 83 9.29 7.61 -9.11
C ARG A 83 8.53 7.46 -7.81
N ARG A 84 8.07 6.25 -7.58
CA ARG A 84 7.37 5.82 -6.37
C ARG A 84 8.12 4.64 -5.78
N MET A 85 8.42 4.67 -4.49
CA MET A 85 9.16 3.62 -3.80
C MET A 85 8.54 3.35 -2.45
N TRP A 86 8.58 2.10 -2.03
CA TRP A 86 8.25 1.72 -0.66
C TRP A 86 9.49 1.96 0.22
N ALA A 87 9.34 2.80 1.24
CA ALA A 87 10.45 3.17 2.12
C ALA A 87 10.57 2.23 3.32
N SER A 88 9.48 2.01 4.04
CA SER A 88 9.43 1.13 5.22
C SER A 88 7.99 0.83 5.62
N SER A 89 7.82 -0.17 6.49
CA SER A 89 6.56 -0.45 7.19
C SER A 89 6.83 -0.86 8.62
N LYS A 90 5.82 -0.62 9.48
CA LYS A 90 5.73 -1.22 10.80
C LYS A 90 4.42 -1.99 10.87
N ILE A 91 4.49 -3.27 11.20
CA ILE A 91 3.33 -4.15 11.22
C ILE A 91 3.15 -4.71 12.62
N GLN A 92 1.91 -4.69 13.11
CA GLN A 92 1.51 -5.34 14.36
C GLN A 92 0.39 -6.31 14.04
N PHE A 93 0.57 -7.57 14.43
CA PHE A 93 -0.43 -8.61 14.30
C PHE A 93 -1.14 -8.76 15.65
N HIS A 94 -2.45 -8.55 15.68
CA HIS A 94 -3.25 -8.64 16.90
C HIS A 94 -3.96 -9.99 17.01
N GLU A 95 -4.44 -10.50 15.85
CA GLU A 95 -5.16 -11.76 15.76
C GLU A 95 -4.78 -12.51 14.48
N THR A 96 -4.97 -13.83 14.51
CA THR A 96 -4.76 -14.66 13.34
C THR A 96 -5.98 -14.60 12.42
N LEU A 97 -5.74 -14.41 11.15
CA LEU A 97 -6.77 -14.49 10.12
C LEU A 97 -7.19 -15.96 9.90
N LYS A 98 -8.41 -16.17 9.39
CA LYS A 98 -8.94 -17.51 9.08
C LYS A 98 -9.51 -17.55 7.68
N VAL A 99 -9.39 -18.70 7.02
CA VAL A 99 -10.05 -18.95 5.74
C VAL A 99 -11.57 -18.80 5.90
N GLY A 100 -12.20 -18.18 4.91
CA GLY A 100 -13.63 -17.91 4.90
C GLY A 100 -14.04 -16.59 5.56
N LEU A 101 -13.12 -15.89 6.25
CA LEU A 101 -13.42 -14.58 6.81
C LEU A 101 -13.47 -13.51 5.72
N ASN A 102 -14.49 -12.66 5.82
CA ASN A 102 -14.48 -11.36 5.16
C ASN A 102 -13.53 -10.42 5.91
N VAL A 103 -12.66 -9.77 5.19
CA VAL A 103 -11.73 -8.78 5.72
C VAL A 103 -12.01 -7.41 5.14
N GLU A 104 -11.82 -6.39 5.94
CA GLU A 104 -11.86 -5.01 5.51
C GLU A 104 -10.47 -4.40 5.69
N LYS A 105 -9.99 -3.74 4.64
CA LYS A 105 -8.79 -2.91 4.69
C LYS A 105 -9.20 -1.46 4.71
N VAL A 106 -8.84 -0.76 5.76
CA VAL A 106 -8.99 0.70 5.86
C VAL A 106 -7.61 1.32 5.79
N SER A 107 -7.37 2.10 4.76
CA SER A 107 -6.13 2.84 4.57
C SER A 107 -6.39 4.32 4.85
N THR A 108 -5.53 4.94 5.63
CA THR A 108 -5.65 6.37 5.97
C THR A 108 -4.35 7.07 5.68
N ILE A 109 -4.39 8.19 4.96
CA ILE A 109 -3.22 9.06 4.83
C ILE A 109 -2.94 9.71 6.18
N ALA A 110 -1.91 9.25 6.87
CA ALA A 110 -1.57 9.69 8.21
C ALA A 110 -0.73 10.96 8.21
N ASP A 111 0.19 11.09 7.26
CA ASP A 111 1.03 12.29 7.14
C ASP A 111 1.61 12.40 5.71
N VAL A 112 2.02 13.62 5.35
CA VAL A 112 2.75 13.92 4.11
C VAL A 112 3.93 14.82 4.47
N VAL A 113 5.15 14.33 4.26
CA VAL A 113 6.38 15.00 4.68
C VAL A 113 7.30 15.22 3.49
N PHE A 114 7.72 16.45 3.29
CA PHE A 114 8.76 16.80 2.33
C PHE A 114 10.14 16.72 2.98
N LYS A 115 11.10 16.15 2.25
CA LYS A 115 12.52 16.15 2.63
C LYS A 115 13.39 16.46 1.43
N GLN A 116 14.39 17.29 1.63
CA GLN A 116 15.43 17.53 0.63
C GLN A 116 16.63 16.63 0.95
N SER A 117 16.91 15.69 0.05
CA SER A 117 18.08 14.83 0.15
C SER A 117 19.22 15.36 -0.72
N LYS A 118 20.44 15.36 -0.21
CA LYS A 118 21.63 15.74 -0.98
C LYS A 118 21.93 14.74 -2.10
N ALA A 119 21.61 13.46 -1.88
CA ALA A 119 21.92 12.39 -2.83
C ALA A 119 20.80 12.16 -3.85
N SER A 120 19.54 12.30 -3.43
CA SER A 120 18.37 11.90 -4.23
C SER A 120 17.48 13.07 -4.68
N GLY A 121 17.84 14.30 -4.28
CA GLY A 121 16.99 15.46 -4.55
C GLY A 121 15.74 15.54 -3.66
N PRO A 122 14.65 16.10 -4.16
CA PRO A 122 13.40 16.23 -3.40
C PRO A 122 12.74 14.87 -3.19
N LEU A 123 12.26 14.63 -1.98
CA LEU A 123 11.54 13.43 -1.57
C LEU A 123 10.24 13.83 -0.88
N VAL A 124 9.17 13.13 -1.18
CA VAL A 124 7.90 13.24 -0.45
C VAL A 124 7.56 11.89 0.13
N PHE A 125 7.45 11.83 1.45
CA PHE A 125 7.00 10.65 2.18
C PHE A 125 5.51 10.77 2.45
N VAL A 126 4.76 9.80 1.98
CA VAL A 126 3.34 9.65 2.27
C VAL A 126 3.20 8.50 3.24
N HIS A 127 2.76 8.78 4.46
CA HIS A 127 2.51 7.79 5.50
C HIS A 127 1.06 7.30 5.38
N VAL A 128 0.89 6.00 5.24
CA VAL A 128 -0.41 5.34 5.12
C VAL A 128 -0.55 4.30 6.20
#